data_d8cc785eb6a29bd50dd9e0c98e5641c7
#
_entry.id   d8cc785eb6a29bd50dd9e0c98e5641c7
#
_cell.length_a   1.000
_cell.length_b   1.000
_cell.length_c   1.000
_cell.angle_alpha   90.00
_cell.angle_beta   90.00
_cell.angle_gamma   90.00
#
_symmetry.space_group_name_H-M   'P 1'
#
loop_
_entity.id
_entity.type
_entity.pdbx_description
1 polymer ?
#
loop_
_entity_poly.entity_id
_entity_poly.type
_entity_poly.pdbx_seq_one_letter_code
_entity_poly.pdbx_strand_id
1 'polypeptide(L)'
;MADLLLPLASSPVATQQACFVMVDLVGSTVLAQRLPVDHYAALMAEFVQLLYLSFEAHGGCVLQHQGDAVLAFWPQDQAEAAVLAALDAHGRVARLRLAGLLGLSLRLRGAVTSGEVITGHIGGQLSAYGLPVNFARRLCGGAQPGQTLVCQIVQSGCAASARLEFGLLGEPLELRDFGEICEVYEARRVLRDNQMKVG
;
A
#
# COMPACT_ATOMS: atom_id res chain seq x y z
N MET A 1 0.86 -38.28 -28.01
CA MET A 1 0.65 -37.28 -26.98
C MET A 1 1.77 -36.27 -27.12
N ALA A 2 1.52 -35.21 -27.86
CA ALA A 2 2.51 -34.22 -28.23
C ALA A 2 2.58 -33.16 -27.13
N ASP A 3 3.80 -32.82 -26.75
CA ASP A 3 4.15 -31.77 -25.78
C ASP A 3 3.46 -30.44 -26.10
N LEU A 4 2.55 -30.04 -25.24
CA LEU A 4 1.99 -28.69 -25.21
C LEU A 4 2.85 -27.80 -24.29
N LEU A 5 4.16 -27.75 -24.58
CA LEU A 5 5.03 -26.71 -24.04
C LEU A 5 4.81 -25.45 -24.85
N LEU A 6 3.86 -24.61 -24.42
CA LEU A 6 3.79 -23.23 -24.87
C LEU A 6 5.13 -22.56 -24.54
N PRO A 7 5.77 -21.88 -25.51
CA PRO A 7 6.95 -21.09 -25.20
C PRO A 7 6.50 -19.96 -24.27
N LEU A 8 6.90 -20.04 -23.01
CA LEU A 8 6.94 -18.89 -22.10
C LEU A 8 7.83 -17.87 -22.80
N ALA A 9 7.20 -16.85 -23.39
CA ALA A 9 7.94 -15.72 -23.93
C ALA A 9 8.76 -15.15 -22.76
N SER A 10 10.04 -15.44 -22.76
CA SER A 10 11.00 -15.11 -21.73
C SER A 10 11.32 -13.62 -21.76
N SER A 11 10.47 -12.80 -21.17
CA SER A 11 11.00 -11.58 -20.55
C SER A 11 11.92 -12.05 -19.40
N PRO A 12 13.12 -11.52 -19.27
CA PRO A 12 14.03 -11.97 -18.23
C PRO A 12 13.34 -11.80 -16.87
N VAL A 13 13.16 -12.91 -16.18
CA VAL A 13 12.72 -12.93 -14.80
C VAL A 13 13.89 -12.39 -13.98
N ALA A 14 13.73 -11.20 -13.40
CA ALA A 14 14.79 -10.57 -12.63
C ALA A 14 14.45 -10.64 -11.13
N THR A 15 15.41 -11.13 -10.35
CA THR A 15 15.38 -10.99 -8.90
C THR A 15 15.81 -9.58 -8.53
N GLN A 16 15.02 -8.89 -7.71
CA GLN A 16 15.34 -7.54 -7.25
C GLN A 16 14.85 -7.30 -5.84
N GLN A 17 15.45 -6.30 -5.20
CA GLN A 17 14.98 -5.76 -3.93
C GLN A 17 13.95 -4.65 -4.20
N ALA A 18 12.79 -4.74 -3.57
CA ALA A 18 11.71 -3.79 -3.78
C ALA A 18 10.92 -3.50 -2.51
N CYS A 19 10.30 -2.32 -2.46
CA CYS A 19 9.31 -1.96 -1.45
C CYS A 19 7.90 -2.12 -2.02
N PHE A 20 6.99 -2.61 -1.19
CA PHE A 20 5.58 -2.81 -1.52
C PHE A 20 4.70 -2.01 -0.60
N VAL A 21 3.81 -1.24 -1.19
CA VAL A 21 2.72 -0.54 -0.50
C VAL A 21 1.44 -1.29 -0.75
N MET A 22 0.78 -1.71 0.32
CA MET A 22 -0.57 -2.24 0.30
C MET A 22 -1.48 -1.28 1.05
N VAL A 23 -2.57 -0.87 0.43
CA VAL A 23 -3.64 -0.10 1.09
C VAL A 23 -4.98 -0.78 0.87
N ASP A 24 -5.87 -0.63 1.84
CA ASP A 24 -7.17 -1.30 1.87
C ASP A 24 -8.22 -0.34 2.46
N LEU A 25 -9.41 -0.31 1.84
CA LEU A 25 -10.51 0.54 2.28
C LEU A 25 -11.25 -0.10 3.43
N VAL A 26 -11.25 0.55 4.57
CA VAL A 26 -11.93 0.04 5.77
C VAL A 26 -13.44 0.06 5.58
N GLY A 27 -14.07 -1.11 5.80
CA GLY A 27 -15.52 -1.24 5.78
C GLY A 27 -16.15 -1.25 4.38
N SER A 28 -15.39 -1.53 3.33
CA SER A 28 -15.88 -1.60 1.94
C SER A 28 -17.06 -2.55 1.75
N THR A 29 -17.06 -3.71 2.41
CA THR A 29 -18.19 -4.65 2.39
C THR A 29 -19.47 -4.02 2.94
N VAL A 30 -19.37 -3.22 3.99
CA VAL A 30 -20.53 -2.51 4.56
C VAL A 30 -21.03 -1.43 3.60
N LEU A 31 -20.12 -0.74 2.91
CA LEU A 31 -20.47 0.21 1.86
C LEU A 31 -21.19 -0.47 0.71
N ALA A 32 -20.68 -1.62 0.25
CA ALA A 32 -21.31 -2.41 -0.81
C ALA A 32 -22.73 -2.90 -0.45
N GLN A 33 -22.99 -3.16 0.82
CA GLN A 33 -24.33 -3.58 1.31
C GLN A 33 -25.30 -2.40 1.43
N ARG A 34 -24.81 -1.19 1.65
CA ARG A 34 -25.64 0.00 1.94
C ARG A 34 -25.89 0.88 0.74
N LEU A 35 -24.98 0.92 -0.21
CA LEU A 35 -25.10 1.77 -1.39
C LEU A 35 -25.80 1.04 -2.54
N PRO A 36 -26.56 1.77 -3.37
CA PRO A 36 -26.93 1.28 -4.69
C PRO A 36 -25.68 0.83 -5.48
N VAL A 37 -25.80 -0.23 -6.26
CA VAL A 37 -24.66 -0.87 -6.95
C VAL A 37 -23.91 0.11 -7.86
N ASP A 38 -24.63 0.99 -8.55
CA ASP A 38 -24.06 2.03 -9.42
C ASP A 38 -23.28 3.09 -8.63
N HIS A 39 -23.78 3.53 -7.48
CA HIS A 39 -23.06 4.45 -6.59
C HIS A 39 -21.81 3.81 -5.99
N TYR A 40 -21.91 2.53 -5.57
CA TYR A 40 -20.75 1.80 -5.07
C TYR A 40 -19.68 1.61 -6.15
N ALA A 41 -20.09 1.22 -7.37
CA ALA A 41 -19.17 1.04 -8.49
C ALA A 41 -18.46 2.36 -8.86
N ALA A 42 -19.21 3.47 -8.95
CA ALA A 42 -18.63 4.80 -9.21
C ALA A 42 -17.66 5.23 -8.11
N LEU A 43 -18.01 5.01 -6.83
CA LEU A 43 -17.15 5.30 -5.69
C LEU A 43 -15.84 4.52 -5.74
N MET A 44 -15.91 3.21 -6.04
CA MET A 44 -14.73 2.35 -6.15
C MET A 44 -13.87 2.72 -7.35
N ALA A 45 -14.47 3.11 -8.48
CA ALA A 45 -13.72 3.58 -9.64
C ALA A 45 -12.92 4.85 -9.33
N GLU A 46 -13.55 5.85 -8.69
CA GLU A 46 -12.87 7.09 -8.28
C GLU A 46 -11.77 6.80 -7.24
N PHE A 47 -12.05 5.92 -6.28
CA PHE A 47 -11.10 5.48 -5.25
C PHE A 47 -9.84 4.85 -5.85
N VAL A 48 -10.01 3.85 -6.73
CA VAL A 48 -8.91 3.15 -7.38
C VAL A 48 -8.12 4.12 -8.26
N GLN A 49 -8.79 4.92 -9.09
CA GLN A 49 -8.15 5.92 -9.95
C GLN A 49 -7.30 6.91 -9.14
N LEU A 50 -7.82 7.40 -8.03
CA LEU A 50 -7.10 8.32 -7.14
C LEU A 50 -5.82 7.69 -6.59
N LEU A 51 -5.87 6.42 -6.18
CA LEU A 51 -4.70 5.70 -5.67
C LEU A 51 -3.66 5.46 -6.76
N TYR A 52 -4.06 5.09 -7.98
CA TYR A 52 -3.16 4.96 -9.13
C TYR A 52 -2.39 6.26 -9.35
N LEU A 53 -3.10 7.37 -9.54
CA LEU A 53 -2.49 8.68 -9.75
C LEU A 53 -1.62 9.13 -8.57
N SER A 54 -2.04 8.80 -7.34
CA SER A 54 -1.28 9.15 -6.14
C SER A 54 0.03 8.38 -6.06
N PHE A 55 0.03 7.09 -6.34
CA PHE A 55 1.23 6.26 -6.26
C PHE A 55 2.20 6.56 -7.41
N GLU A 56 1.69 6.72 -8.63
CA GLU A 56 2.51 7.14 -9.78
C GLU A 56 3.17 8.51 -9.55
N ALA A 57 2.46 9.47 -8.95
CA ALA A 57 3.02 10.77 -8.61
C ALA A 57 4.17 10.71 -7.58
N HIS A 58 4.28 9.61 -6.81
CA HIS A 58 5.39 9.33 -5.90
C HIS A 58 6.42 8.37 -6.50
N GLY A 59 6.38 8.12 -7.81
CA GLY A 59 7.31 7.24 -8.52
C GLY A 59 7.04 5.74 -8.37
N GLY A 60 5.88 5.36 -7.84
CA GLY A 60 5.47 3.98 -7.69
C GLY A 60 4.80 3.40 -8.94
N CYS A 61 4.78 2.09 -9.03
CA CYS A 61 4.07 1.36 -10.06
C CYS A 61 2.97 0.50 -9.42
N VAL A 62 1.71 0.73 -9.79
CA VAL A 62 0.61 -0.11 -9.32
C VAL A 62 0.65 -1.44 -10.03
N LEU A 63 0.78 -2.52 -9.27
CA LEU A 63 0.81 -3.89 -9.80
C LEU A 63 -0.58 -4.46 -10.02
N GLN A 64 -1.45 -4.22 -9.07
CA GLN A 64 -2.83 -4.74 -9.11
C GLN A 64 -3.74 -4.00 -8.13
N HIS A 65 -5.02 -4.03 -8.43
CA HIS A 65 -6.07 -3.77 -7.45
C HIS A 65 -7.01 -4.98 -7.38
N GLN A 66 -7.55 -5.24 -6.23
CA GLN A 66 -8.52 -6.30 -6.01
C GLN A 66 -9.65 -5.76 -5.13
N GLY A 67 -10.74 -5.37 -5.81
CA GLY A 67 -11.84 -4.69 -5.12
C GLY A 67 -11.38 -3.35 -4.53
N ASP A 68 -11.29 -3.32 -3.22
CA ASP A 68 -10.98 -2.17 -2.37
C ASP A 68 -9.52 -2.10 -1.90
N ALA A 69 -8.69 -3.02 -2.36
CA ALA A 69 -7.27 -3.10 -2.04
C ALA A 69 -6.39 -2.78 -3.26
N VAL A 70 -5.35 -1.97 -3.05
CA VAL A 70 -4.37 -1.61 -4.10
C VAL A 70 -2.97 -1.97 -3.62
N LEU A 71 -2.24 -2.69 -4.48
CA LEU A 71 -0.84 -3.05 -4.30
C LEU A 71 0.02 -2.32 -5.32
N ALA A 72 1.02 -1.60 -4.84
CA ALA A 72 2.01 -0.92 -5.67
C ALA A 72 3.42 -1.22 -5.18
N PHE A 73 4.42 -0.99 -6.03
CA PHE A 73 5.82 -1.21 -5.68
C PHE A 73 6.72 -0.05 -6.09
N TRP A 74 7.87 0.05 -5.40
CA TRP A 74 8.98 0.94 -5.66
C TRP A 74 10.29 0.16 -5.60
N PRO A 75 11.37 0.60 -6.30
CA PRO A 75 12.72 0.15 -6.00
C PRO A 75 13.05 0.35 -4.51
N GLN A 76 13.90 -0.51 -3.93
CA GLN A 76 14.19 -0.47 -2.49
C GLN A 76 14.82 0.85 -2.03
N ASP A 77 15.63 1.47 -2.85
CA ASP A 77 16.26 2.78 -2.59
C ASP A 77 15.24 3.94 -2.53
N GLN A 78 14.00 3.70 -2.94
CA GLN A 78 12.89 4.64 -2.86
C GLN A 78 11.92 4.33 -1.70
N ALA A 79 12.37 3.64 -0.66
CA ALA A 79 11.52 3.27 0.49
C ALA A 79 10.84 4.50 1.13
N GLU A 80 11.52 5.63 1.25
CA GLU A 80 10.91 6.85 1.78
C GLU A 80 9.75 7.35 0.92
N ALA A 81 9.90 7.32 -0.40
CA ALA A 81 8.82 7.70 -1.33
C ALA A 81 7.61 6.77 -1.20
N ALA A 82 7.84 5.46 -1.04
CA ALA A 82 6.81 4.47 -0.82
C ALA A 82 6.03 4.73 0.47
N VAL A 83 6.72 5.01 1.59
CA VAL A 83 6.07 5.33 2.87
C VAL A 83 5.27 6.64 2.76
N LEU A 84 5.84 7.68 2.15
CA LEU A 84 5.15 8.95 1.94
C LEU A 84 3.91 8.81 1.06
N ALA A 85 3.97 7.97 0.01
CA ALA A 85 2.83 7.66 -0.85
C ALA A 85 1.70 6.99 -0.06
N ALA A 86 2.02 6.02 0.80
CA ALA A 86 1.05 5.36 1.66
C ALA A 86 0.38 6.34 2.64
N LEU A 87 1.17 7.24 3.27
CA LEU A 87 0.66 8.24 4.18
C LEU A 87 -0.22 9.29 3.47
N ASP A 88 0.18 9.74 2.27
CA ASP A 88 -0.62 10.69 1.48
C ASP A 88 -1.95 10.10 1.02
N ALA A 89 -1.98 8.80 0.74
CA ALA A 89 -3.19 8.11 0.33
C ALA A 89 -4.32 8.28 1.36
N HIS A 90 -4.03 8.23 2.67
CA HIS A 90 -5.04 8.46 3.72
C HIS A 90 -5.72 9.83 3.57
N GLY A 91 -4.93 10.89 3.45
CA GLY A 91 -5.45 12.25 3.32
C GLY A 91 -6.21 12.49 2.01
N ARG A 92 -5.77 11.87 0.92
CA ARG A 92 -6.45 11.97 -0.38
C ARG A 92 -7.79 11.24 -0.37
N VAL A 93 -7.83 10.01 0.14
CA VAL A 93 -9.06 9.21 0.23
C VAL A 93 -10.07 9.84 1.18
N ALA A 94 -9.64 10.41 2.30
CA ALA A 94 -10.52 11.12 3.21
C ALA A 94 -11.21 12.35 2.57
N ARG A 95 -10.65 12.88 1.48
CA ARG A 95 -11.19 14.02 0.70
C ARG A 95 -11.78 13.62 -0.65
N LEU A 96 -12.05 12.32 -0.86
CA LEU A 96 -12.64 11.84 -2.11
C LEU A 96 -13.99 12.53 -2.35
N ARG A 97 -14.15 13.14 -3.53
CA ARG A 97 -15.29 14.03 -3.81
C ARG A 97 -16.62 13.28 -3.76
N LEU A 98 -16.69 12.14 -4.43
CA LEU A 98 -17.93 11.35 -4.47
C LEU A 98 -18.32 10.85 -3.09
N ALA A 99 -17.35 10.43 -2.26
CA ALA A 99 -17.62 10.03 -0.88
C ALA A 99 -18.28 11.19 -0.10
N GLY A 100 -17.74 12.41 -0.23
CA GLY A 100 -18.33 13.60 0.41
C GLY A 100 -19.75 13.89 -0.08
N LEU A 101 -20.04 13.75 -1.37
CA LEU A 101 -21.38 13.92 -1.94
C LEU A 101 -22.37 12.85 -1.43
N LEU A 102 -21.90 11.65 -1.15
CA LEU A 102 -22.67 10.54 -0.60
C LEU A 102 -22.76 10.59 0.95
N GLY A 103 -22.18 11.61 1.60
CA GLY A 103 -22.16 11.74 3.06
C GLY A 103 -21.31 10.67 3.75
N LEU A 104 -20.29 10.13 3.06
CA LEU A 104 -19.43 9.08 3.56
C LEU A 104 -18.08 9.63 4.04
N SER A 105 -17.55 9.05 5.11
CA SER A 105 -16.19 9.27 5.57
C SER A 105 -15.38 8.00 5.32
N LEU A 106 -14.46 8.04 4.37
CA LEU A 106 -13.62 6.91 4.00
C LEU A 106 -12.33 6.90 4.82
N ARG A 107 -11.90 5.72 5.22
CA ARG A 107 -10.65 5.49 5.94
C ARG A 107 -9.89 4.33 5.31
N LEU A 108 -8.58 4.49 5.19
CA LEU A 108 -7.67 3.42 4.78
C LEU A 108 -7.00 2.78 5.98
N ARG A 109 -6.46 1.61 5.75
CA ARG A 109 -5.35 1.02 6.47
C ARG A 109 -4.27 0.69 5.45
N GLY A 110 -3.01 0.75 5.85
CA GLY A 110 -1.90 0.56 4.94
C GLY A 110 -0.74 -0.21 5.55
N ALA A 111 0.09 -0.77 4.67
CA ALA A 111 1.36 -1.36 5.06
C ALA A 111 2.44 -1.10 4.01
N VAL A 112 3.69 -0.98 4.46
CA VAL A 112 4.86 -0.93 3.59
C VAL A 112 5.85 -1.98 4.02
N THR A 113 6.22 -2.86 3.08
CA THR A 113 7.20 -3.93 3.31
C THR A 113 8.32 -3.84 2.28
N SER A 114 9.45 -4.48 2.56
CA SER A 114 10.57 -4.55 1.61
C SER A 114 11.24 -5.91 1.66
N GLY A 115 11.83 -6.31 0.54
CA GLY A 115 12.65 -7.49 0.42
C GLY A 115 12.80 -7.99 -1.01
N GLU A 116 13.37 -9.17 -1.13
CA GLU A 116 13.67 -9.79 -2.41
C GLU A 116 12.42 -10.36 -3.06
N VAL A 117 12.25 -10.06 -4.34
CA VAL A 117 11.15 -10.55 -5.18
C VAL A 117 11.63 -10.88 -6.59
N ILE A 118 10.85 -11.68 -7.25
CA ILE A 118 10.95 -11.90 -8.69
C ILE A 118 9.89 -11.06 -9.36
N THR A 119 10.27 -10.22 -10.33
CA THR A 119 9.35 -9.46 -11.15
C THR A 119 9.39 -9.91 -12.59
N GLY A 120 8.26 -9.81 -13.27
CA GLY A 120 8.13 -10.18 -14.67
C GLY A 120 6.72 -9.91 -15.20
N HIS A 121 6.55 -9.95 -16.52
CA HIS A 121 5.24 -9.83 -17.14
C HIS A 121 4.58 -11.19 -17.28
N ILE A 122 3.40 -11.33 -16.70
CA ILE A 122 2.55 -12.52 -16.81
C ILE A 122 1.21 -12.11 -17.40
N GLY A 123 0.86 -12.69 -18.53
CA GLY A 123 -0.35 -12.31 -19.26
C GLY A 123 -0.37 -10.84 -19.70
N GLY A 124 0.81 -10.26 -19.97
CA GLY A 124 0.96 -8.85 -20.36
C GLY A 124 0.95 -7.86 -19.19
N GLN A 125 0.73 -8.32 -17.95
CA GLN A 125 0.71 -7.47 -16.76
C GLN A 125 1.99 -7.66 -15.92
N LEU A 126 2.59 -6.56 -15.46
CA LEU A 126 3.70 -6.61 -14.52
C LEU A 126 3.23 -7.25 -13.21
N SER A 127 3.98 -8.24 -12.76
CA SER A 127 3.69 -9.00 -11.55
C SER A 127 4.94 -9.14 -10.69
N ALA A 128 4.76 -9.27 -9.39
CA ALA A 128 5.83 -9.52 -8.43
C ALA A 128 5.49 -10.72 -7.54
N TYR A 129 6.45 -11.58 -7.31
CA TYR A 129 6.32 -12.78 -6.49
C TYR A 129 7.41 -12.82 -5.43
N GLY A 130 7.02 -13.03 -4.20
CA GLY A 130 7.93 -13.16 -3.06
C GLY A 130 7.23 -12.93 -1.73
N LEU A 131 7.91 -13.26 -0.65
CA LEU A 131 7.39 -13.09 0.71
C LEU A 131 6.98 -11.64 1.03
N PRO A 132 7.71 -10.58 0.58
CA PRO A 132 7.33 -9.20 0.87
C PRO A 132 5.93 -8.82 0.38
N VAL A 133 5.48 -9.37 -0.76
CA VAL A 133 4.13 -9.14 -1.31
C VAL A 133 3.05 -9.72 -0.40
N ASN A 134 3.25 -10.97 0.04
CA ASN A 134 2.33 -11.63 0.95
C ASN A 134 2.34 -10.97 2.33
N PHE A 135 3.54 -10.58 2.80
CA PHE A 135 3.70 -9.88 4.06
C PHE A 135 3.00 -8.52 4.06
N ALA A 136 3.09 -7.73 2.96
CA ALA A 136 2.37 -6.48 2.82
C ALA A 136 0.86 -6.66 3.02
N ARG A 137 0.28 -7.70 2.43
CA ARG A 137 -1.16 -8.03 2.58
C ARG A 137 -1.53 -8.36 4.02
N ARG A 138 -0.73 -9.20 4.69
CA ARG A 138 -0.99 -9.59 6.08
C ARG A 138 -0.81 -8.41 7.04
N LEU A 139 0.26 -7.66 6.85
CA LEU A 139 0.56 -6.49 7.67
C LEU A 139 -0.52 -5.40 7.52
N CYS A 140 -0.99 -5.14 6.29
CA CYS A 140 -2.10 -4.23 6.02
C CYS A 140 -3.38 -4.69 6.73
N GLY A 141 -3.66 -6.01 6.71
CA GLY A 141 -4.80 -6.58 7.43
C GLY A 141 -4.73 -6.38 8.95
N GLY A 142 -3.53 -6.33 9.53
CA GLY A 142 -3.29 -6.08 10.96
C GLY A 142 -3.32 -4.59 11.36
N ALA A 143 -3.27 -3.68 10.39
CA ALA A 143 -3.29 -2.25 10.67
C ALA A 143 -4.68 -1.75 11.09
N GLN A 144 -4.71 -0.79 12.00
CA GLN A 144 -5.94 -0.11 12.41
C GLN A 144 -6.38 0.91 11.36
N PRO A 145 -7.68 1.29 11.31
CA PRO A 145 -8.17 2.34 10.42
C PRO A 145 -7.42 3.68 10.62
N GLY A 146 -6.78 4.17 9.57
CA GLY A 146 -5.95 5.38 9.58
C GLY A 146 -4.46 5.11 9.81
N GLN A 147 -4.06 3.88 10.07
CA GLN A 147 -2.69 3.49 10.36
C GLN A 147 -1.95 2.99 9.12
N THR A 148 -0.67 3.29 9.03
CA THR A 148 0.28 2.69 8.08
C THR A 148 1.36 1.97 8.86
N LEU A 149 1.43 0.65 8.72
CA LEU A 149 2.45 -0.19 9.35
C LEU A 149 3.63 -0.41 8.39
N VAL A 150 4.82 -0.49 8.95
CA VAL A 150 6.03 -0.79 8.18
C VAL A 150 6.84 -1.88 8.86
N CYS A 151 7.52 -2.71 8.07
CA CYS A 151 8.47 -3.69 8.59
C CYS A 151 9.82 -3.03 8.94
N GLN A 152 10.62 -3.73 9.72
CA GLN A 152 11.94 -3.30 10.15
C GLN A 152 12.85 -2.85 8.99
N ILE A 153 12.85 -3.58 7.87
CA ILE A 153 13.70 -3.25 6.71
C ILE A 153 13.35 -1.85 6.16
N VAL A 154 12.06 -1.54 6.05
CA VAL A 154 11.58 -0.22 5.59
C VAL A 154 11.93 0.85 6.61
N GLN A 155 11.69 0.61 7.90
CA GLN A 155 12.02 1.53 8.98
C GLN A 155 13.52 1.86 8.97
N SER A 156 14.39 0.84 8.89
CA SER A 156 15.85 1.02 8.86
C SER A 156 16.32 1.77 7.61
N GLY A 157 15.72 1.48 6.44
CA GLY A 157 16.00 2.19 5.19
C GLY A 157 15.58 3.66 5.19
N CYS A 158 14.64 4.04 6.07
CA CYS A 158 14.14 5.41 6.21
C CYS A 158 14.63 6.11 7.49
N ALA A 159 15.52 5.51 8.28
CA ALA A 159 15.94 6.03 9.60
C ALA A 159 16.56 7.44 9.54
N ALA A 160 17.17 7.84 8.42
CA ALA A 160 17.74 9.17 8.22
C ALA A 160 16.72 10.20 7.68
N SER A 161 15.47 9.82 7.47
CA SER A 161 14.46 10.74 6.92
C SER A 161 14.09 11.84 7.91
N ALA A 162 14.16 13.08 7.46
CA ALA A 162 13.66 14.24 8.21
C ALA A 162 12.14 14.46 8.06
N ARG A 163 11.46 13.61 7.28
CA ARG A 163 10.03 13.72 6.96
C ARG A 163 9.17 12.65 7.64
N LEU A 164 9.82 11.59 8.13
CA LEU A 164 9.15 10.43 8.69
C LEU A 164 9.58 10.20 10.14
N GLU A 165 8.65 9.76 10.94
CA GLU A 165 8.88 9.20 12.26
C GLU A 165 8.25 7.81 12.34
N PHE A 166 8.84 6.94 13.15
CA PHE A 166 8.42 5.56 13.31
C PHE A 166 8.27 5.22 14.78
N GLY A 167 7.08 4.79 15.17
CA GLY A 167 6.80 4.27 16.50
C GLY A 167 6.74 2.74 16.46
N LEU A 168 7.58 2.06 17.25
CA LEU A 168 7.46 0.62 17.46
C LEU A 168 6.10 0.29 18.06
N LEU A 169 5.40 -0.74 17.54
CA LEU A 169 4.18 -1.23 18.19
C LEU A 169 4.52 -1.77 19.59
N GLY A 170 3.68 -1.43 20.56
CA GLY A 170 3.90 -1.82 21.95
C GLY A 170 3.72 -3.32 22.22
N GLU A 171 3.01 -4.01 21.34
CA GLU A 171 2.76 -5.46 21.41
C GLU A 171 3.09 -6.10 20.07
N PRO A 172 3.58 -7.36 20.08
CA PRO A 172 3.78 -8.14 18.85
C PRO A 172 2.48 -8.28 18.08
N LEU A 173 2.60 -8.28 16.74
CA LEU A 173 1.47 -8.45 15.85
C LEU A 173 1.40 -9.90 15.37
N GLU A 174 0.34 -10.61 15.73
CA GLU A 174 0.08 -11.96 15.22
C GLU A 174 -0.44 -11.88 13.78
N LEU A 175 0.34 -12.41 12.85
CA LEU A 175 -0.02 -12.39 11.43
C LEU A 175 -0.18 -13.82 10.91
N ARG A 176 -1.30 -14.07 10.26
CA ARG A 176 -1.57 -15.36 9.63
C ARG A 176 -0.41 -15.73 8.69
N ASP A 177 0.06 -16.97 8.80
CA ASP A 177 1.15 -17.57 8.02
C ASP A 177 2.55 -17.00 8.31
N PHE A 178 2.67 -15.97 9.16
CA PHE A 178 3.94 -15.35 9.57
C PHE A 178 4.20 -15.49 11.07
N GLY A 179 3.17 -15.84 11.86
CA GLY A 179 3.27 -15.90 13.31
C GLY A 179 3.38 -14.53 13.96
N GLU A 180 4.03 -14.49 15.12
CA GLU A 180 4.22 -13.30 15.93
C GLU A 180 5.38 -12.45 15.39
N ILE A 181 5.10 -11.21 15.04
CA ILE A 181 6.07 -10.23 14.52
C ILE A 181 6.28 -9.12 15.55
N CYS A 182 7.49 -9.05 16.10
CA CYS A 182 7.84 -8.08 17.15
C CYS A 182 8.28 -6.71 16.59
N GLU A 183 8.86 -6.69 15.37
CA GLU A 183 9.48 -5.48 14.81
C GLU A 183 8.59 -4.88 13.71
N VAL A 184 7.44 -4.38 14.14
CA VAL A 184 6.49 -3.64 13.31
C VAL A 184 6.41 -2.22 13.85
N TYR A 185 6.44 -1.26 12.96
CA TYR A 185 6.42 0.16 13.29
C TYR A 185 5.21 0.84 12.64
N GLU A 186 4.63 1.79 13.33
CA GLU A 186 3.70 2.74 12.73
C GLU A 186 4.48 3.90 12.12
N ALA A 187 4.27 4.18 10.85
CA ALA A 187 4.85 5.31 10.16
C ALA A 187 3.96 6.56 10.29
N ARG A 188 4.57 7.70 10.52
CA ARG A 188 3.90 9.01 10.60
C ARG A 188 4.73 10.07 9.89
N ARG A 189 4.08 11.14 9.43
CA ARG A 189 4.79 12.33 8.97
C ARG A 189 5.25 13.16 10.15
N VAL A 190 6.50 13.64 10.07
CA VAL A 190 6.97 14.71 10.95
C VAL A 190 6.19 15.98 10.61
N LEU A 191 5.39 16.46 11.55
CA LEU A 191 4.71 17.74 11.45
C LEU A 191 5.76 18.83 11.67
N ARG A 192 6.13 19.55 10.62
CA ARG A 192 6.90 20.79 10.80
C ARG A 192 5.94 21.82 11.41
N ASP A 193 6.17 22.20 12.65
CA ASP A 193 5.52 23.35 13.28
C ASP A 193 5.82 24.58 12.44
N ASN A 194 4.90 24.92 11.57
CA ASN A 194 4.93 26.18 10.84
C ASN A 194 4.38 27.28 11.76
N GLN A 195 5.06 27.47 12.91
CA GLN A 195 4.89 28.67 13.72
C GLN A 195 5.61 29.81 12.98
N MET A 196 4.99 30.34 11.94
CA MET A 196 5.21 31.73 11.61
C MET A 196 4.64 32.54 12.76
N LYS A 197 5.53 32.96 13.66
CA LYS A 197 5.30 34.14 14.48
C LYS A 197 5.12 35.30 13.50
N VAL A 198 3.87 35.70 13.26
CA VAL A 198 3.56 37.01 12.74
C VAL A 198 3.82 37.95 13.89
N GLY A 199 4.96 38.67 13.82
CA GLY A 199 5.26 39.84 14.63
C GLY A 199 4.58 41.06 14.02
#